data_3333bb4e14faf43d0613c10c5f66239a
#
_entry.id   3333bb4e14faf43d0613c10c5f66239a
#
_cell.length_a   1.000
_cell.length_b   1.000
_cell.length_c   1.000
_cell.angle_alpha   90.00
_cell.angle_beta   90.00
_cell.angle_gamma   90.00
#
_symmetry.space_group_name_H-M   'P 1'
#
loop_
_entity.id
_entity.type
_entity.pdbx_description
1 polymer ?
#
loop_
_entity_poly.entity_id
_entity_poly.type
_entity_poly.pdbx_seq_one_letter_code
_entity_poly.pdbx_strand_id
1 'polypeptide(L)'
;MEKLAFSRQNKPKIFVSGSIRGGRQLLETYGFICKTLKETGTEVLSWHVVDPELEKTESKMTEQEIYDRDMGLLAESDALIAEVTVPSTGVGYEICRALDLKISVLCLHRPDAIVSAMVLGNPYPFMKIRTYSDEDSLKEMIVEFVRAL
;
A
#
# COMPACT_ATOMS: atom_id res chain seq x y z
N MET A 1 11.33 -0.89 21.54
CA MET A 1 11.13 -0.31 20.19
C MET A 1 10.94 1.20 20.35
N GLU A 2 11.89 2.00 19.89
CA GLU A 2 11.68 3.45 19.86
C GLU A 2 10.50 3.76 18.98
N LYS A 3 9.48 4.39 19.56
CA LYS A 3 8.40 5.00 18.76
C LYS A 3 9.04 6.10 17.92
N LEU A 4 8.96 5.96 16.60
CA LEU A 4 9.21 7.09 15.70
C LEU A 4 8.25 8.20 16.10
N ALA A 5 8.74 9.19 16.85
CA ALA A 5 7.92 10.29 17.35
C ALA A 5 7.80 11.35 16.25
N PHE A 6 6.87 11.15 15.33
CA PHE A 6 6.41 12.25 14.50
C PHE A 6 5.57 13.21 15.36
N SER A 7 5.84 14.49 15.29
CA SER A 7 5.00 15.49 15.97
C SER A 7 3.55 15.37 15.46
N ARG A 8 2.57 15.62 16.33
CA ARG A 8 1.13 15.49 15.98
C ARG A 8 0.69 16.27 14.73
N GLN A 9 1.51 17.22 14.25
CA GLN A 9 1.20 18.06 13.09
C GLN A 9 1.74 17.55 11.76
N ASN A 10 2.58 16.49 11.73
CA ASN A 10 3.27 16.03 10.51
C ASN A 10 3.42 14.52 10.45
N LYS A 11 2.32 13.78 10.68
CA LYS A 11 2.31 12.32 10.47
C LYS A 11 2.32 12.03 8.98
N PRO A 12 3.26 11.21 8.46
CA PRO A 12 3.20 10.77 7.08
C PRO A 12 1.88 10.05 6.79
N LYS A 13 1.27 10.40 5.68
CA LYS A 13 0.02 9.80 5.18
C LYS A 13 0.36 8.73 4.17
N ILE A 14 -0.08 7.52 4.41
CA ILE A 14 0.27 6.35 3.60
C ILE A 14 -0.99 5.78 2.95
N PHE A 15 -0.93 5.57 1.65
CA PHE A 15 -1.92 4.78 0.91
C PHE A 15 -1.42 3.33 0.85
N VAL A 16 -2.18 2.40 1.42
CA VAL A 16 -1.91 0.96 1.33
C VAL A 16 -2.76 0.38 0.21
N SER A 17 -2.11 -0.25 -0.76
CA SER A 17 -2.72 -0.84 -1.94
C SER A 17 -2.61 -2.36 -1.90
N GLY A 18 -3.69 -3.06 -2.12
CA GLY A 18 -3.77 -4.52 -2.16
C GLY A 18 -4.91 -4.98 -3.03
N SER A 19 -4.84 -6.23 -3.53
CA SER A 19 -5.86 -6.80 -4.39
C SER A 19 -7.23 -6.80 -3.72
N ILE A 20 -8.25 -6.34 -4.45
CA ILE A 20 -9.65 -6.39 -4.07
C ILE A 20 -10.38 -7.35 -5.00
N ARG A 21 -10.72 -6.91 -6.22
CA ARG A 21 -11.44 -7.72 -7.22
C ARG A 21 -10.58 -8.84 -7.82
N GLY A 22 -9.26 -8.72 -7.79
CA GLY A 22 -8.31 -9.76 -8.22
C GLY A 22 -8.17 -10.92 -7.24
N GLY A 23 -8.75 -10.80 -6.04
CA GLY A 23 -8.73 -11.79 -4.97
C GLY A 23 -8.29 -11.21 -3.63
N ARG A 24 -8.83 -11.77 -2.55
CA ARG A 24 -8.62 -11.31 -1.17
C ARG A 24 -7.78 -12.28 -0.33
N GLN A 25 -6.93 -13.10 -0.99
CA GLN A 25 -6.14 -14.15 -0.34
C GLN A 25 -5.18 -13.61 0.72
N LEU A 26 -4.73 -12.36 0.60
CA LEU A 26 -3.77 -11.72 1.50
C LEU A 26 -4.40 -10.67 2.42
N LEU A 27 -5.70 -10.77 2.69
CA LEU A 27 -6.40 -9.80 3.56
C LEU A 27 -5.75 -9.64 4.94
N GLU A 28 -5.32 -10.75 5.55
CA GLU A 28 -4.60 -10.71 6.84
C GLU A 28 -3.26 -9.98 6.72
N THR A 29 -2.55 -10.17 5.61
CA THR A 29 -1.29 -9.47 5.34
C THR A 29 -1.52 -7.96 5.18
N TYR A 30 -2.58 -7.56 4.50
CA TYR A 30 -2.94 -6.13 4.40
C TYR A 30 -3.24 -5.54 5.79
N GLY A 31 -3.94 -6.29 6.64
CA GLY A 31 -4.20 -5.91 8.03
C GLY A 31 -2.91 -5.74 8.84
N PHE A 32 -1.97 -6.65 8.67
CA PHE A 32 -0.65 -6.56 9.32
C PHE A 32 0.14 -5.33 8.86
N ILE A 33 0.13 -5.02 7.57
CA ILE A 33 0.78 -3.82 7.03
C ILE A 33 0.17 -2.55 7.65
N CYS A 34 -1.14 -2.44 7.64
CA CYS A 34 -1.84 -1.27 8.19
C CYS A 34 -1.60 -1.11 9.70
N LYS A 35 -1.64 -2.21 10.46
CA LYS A 35 -1.33 -2.20 11.90
C LYS A 35 0.10 -1.75 12.17
N THR A 36 1.07 -2.29 11.43
CA THR A 36 2.48 -1.91 11.55
C THR A 36 2.67 -0.43 11.28
N LEU A 37 2.05 0.10 10.24
CA LEU A 37 2.09 1.52 9.92
C LEU A 37 1.52 2.38 11.06
N LYS A 38 0.39 2.00 11.61
CA LYS A 38 -0.20 2.69 12.76
C LYS A 38 0.75 2.72 13.97
N GLU A 39 1.45 1.62 14.22
CA GLU A 39 2.43 1.51 15.31
C GLU A 39 3.65 2.44 15.09
N THR A 40 4.00 2.74 13.83
CA THR A 40 5.08 3.69 13.50
C THR A 40 4.68 5.15 13.65
N GLY A 41 3.41 5.44 13.92
CA GLY A 41 2.89 6.80 14.05
C GLY A 41 2.49 7.43 12.73
N THR A 42 2.36 6.65 11.65
CA THR A 42 1.82 7.12 10.36
C THR A 42 0.30 7.06 10.32
N GLU A 43 -0.30 7.80 9.41
CA GLU A 43 -1.72 7.77 9.11
C GLU A 43 -1.97 6.95 7.85
N VAL A 44 -2.76 5.87 7.96
CA VAL A 44 -3.21 5.09 6.80
C VAL A 44 -4.50 5.70 6.27
N LEU A 45 -4.49 6.16 5.02
CA LEU A 45 -5.68 6.79 4.40
C LEU A 45 -6.63 5.76 3.80
N SER A 46 -6.13 4.62 3.34
CA SER A 46 -6.90 3.59 2.64
C SER A 46 -7.29 2.39 3.52
N TRP A 47 -7.80 2.64 4.73
CA TRP A 47 -8.23 1.58 5.66
C TRP A 47 -9.26 0.61 5.08
N HIS A 48 -10.02 1.01 4.07
CA HIS A 48 -10.97 0.13 3.40
C HIS A 48 -10.32 -1.11 2.77
N VAL A 49 -9.01 -1.08 2.46
CA VAL A 49 -8.28 -2.24 1.92
C VAL A 49 -8.33 -3.46 2.85
N VAL A 50 -8.46 -3.25 4.17
CA VAL A 50 -8.54 -4.32 5.18
C VAL A 50 -9.96 -4.69 5.56
N ASP A 51 -10.98 -4.04 5.00
CA ASP A 51 -12.38 -4.35 5.26
C ASP A 51 -12.76 -5.68 4.59
N PRO A 52 -13.13 -6.73 5.36
CA PRO A 52 -13.56 -8.00 4.78
C PRO A 52 -14.89 -7.89 4.01
N GLU A 53 -15.69 -6.86 4.28
CA GLU A 53 -16.97 -6.57 3.64
C GLU A 53 -16.85 -5.53 2.51
N LEU A 54 -15.62 -5.23 2.06
CA LEU A 54 -15.38 -4.17 1.09
C LEU A 54 -16.16 -4.37 -0.22
N GLU A 55 -16.20 -5.57 -0.75
CA GLU A 55 -16.95 -5.87 -1.99
C GLU A 55 -18.43 -5.55 -1.84
N LYS A 56 -19.00 -5.85 -0.66
CA LYS A 56 -20.41 -5.53 -0.35
C LYS A 56 -20.62 -4.02 -0.21
N THR A 57 -19.70 -3.32 0.42
CA THR A 57 -19.74 -1.86 0.55
C THR A 57 -19.62 -1.21 -0.82
N GLU A 58 -18.65 -1.62 -1.62
CA GLU A 58 -18.41 -1.07 -2.96
C GLU A 58 -19.50 -1.45 -3.97
N SER A 59 -20.23 -2.54 -3.76
CA SER A 59 -21.38 -2.88 -4.62
C SER A 59 -22.49 -1.84 -4.61
N LYS A 60 -22.52 -0.97 -3.60
CA LYS A 60 -23.47 0.15 -3.47
C LYS A 60 -22.93 1.47 -4.05
N MET A 61 -21.67 1.46 -4.51
CA MET A 61 -21.00 2.61 -5.11
C MET A 61 -20.94 2.44 -6.64
N THR A 62 -20.97 3.55 -7.35
CA THR A 62 -20.63 3.53 -8.77
C THR A 62 -19.12 3.33 -8.97
N GLU A 63 -18.73 2.85 -10.14
CA GLU A 63 -17.32 2.71 -10.51
C GLU A 63 -16.58 4.06 -10.40
N GLN A 64 -17.24 5.16 -10.76
CA GLN A 64 -16.68 6.50 -10.65
C GLN A 64 -16.48 6.92 -9.20
N GLU A 65 -17.42 6.64 -8.30
CA GLU A 65 -17.29 6.95 -6.86
C GLU A 65 -16.12 6.21 -6.23
N ILE A 66 -15.90 4.93 -6.60
CA ILE A 66 -14.74 4.15 -6.15
C ILE A 66 -13.44 4.79 -6.65
N TYR A 67 -13.39 5.10 -7.95
CA TYR A 67 -12.24 5.76 -8.58
C TYR A 67 -11.92 7.09 -7.92
N ASP A 68 -12.90 7.95 -7.74
CA ASP A 68 -12.73 9.30 -7.18
C ASP A 68 -12.25 9.22 -5.72
N ARG A 69 -12.79 8.29 -4.93
CA ARG A 69 -12.34 8.04 -3.55
C ARG A 69 -10.85 7.66 -3.53
N ASP A 70 -10.48 6.64 -4.29
CA ASP A 70 -9.12 6.09 -4.23
C ASP A 70 -8.09 7.07 -4.80
N MET A 71 -8.40 7.73 -5.90
CA MET A 71 -7.50 8.74 -6.48
C MET A 71 -7.38 9.98 -5.59
N GLY A 72 -8.45 10.39 -4.92
CA GLY A 72 -8.42 11.48 -3.95
C GLY A 72 -7.53 11.16 -2.75
N LEU A 73 -7.69 9.98 -2.15
CA LEU A 73 -6.85 9.53 -1.04
C LEU A 73 -5.38 9.37 -1.44
N LEU A 74 -5.13 8.84 -2.64
CA LEU A 74 -3.77 8.70 -3.15
C LEU A 74 -3.10 10.07 -3.34
N ALA A 75 -3.83 11.04 -3.88
CA ALA A 75 -3.30 12.40 -4.08
C ALA A 75 -2.94 13.11 -2.77
N GLU A 76 -3.58 12.75 -1.66
CA GLU A 76 -3.29 13.27 -0.32
C GLU A 76 -2.15 12.53 0.40
N SER A 77 -1.66 11.44 -0.19
CA SER A 77 -0.67 10.56 0.45
C SER A 77 0.75 11.05 0.22
N ASP A 78 1.61 10.85 1.21
CA ASP A 78 3.05 11.09 1.13
C ASP A 78 3.79 9.89 0.53
N ALA A 79 3.23 8.70 0.69
CA ALA A 79 3.78 7.46 0.15
C ALA A 79 2.69 6.43 -0.14
N LEU A 80 3.03 5.45 -1.01
CA LEU A 80 2.21 4.29 -1.29
C LEU A 80 2.98 3.02 -0.95
N ILE A 81 2.33 2.11 -0.22
CA ILE A 81 2.81 0.74 0.00
C ILE A 81 1.86 -0.21 -0.70
N ALA A 82 2.36 -0.96 -1.68
CA ALA A 82 1.58 -1.90 -2.46
C ALA A 82 2.05 -3.33 -2.21
N GLU A 83 1.13 -4.21 -1.83
CA GLU A 83 1.37 -5.65 -1.81
C GLU A 83 0.97 -6.23 -3.18
N VAL A 84 1.96 -6.71 -3.92
CA VAL A 84 1.81 -7.09 -5.33
C VAL A 84 1.92 -8.59 -5.59
N THR A 85 1.83 -9.43 -4.55
CA THR A 85 1.83 -10.89 -4.69
C THR A 85 0.66 -11.38 -5.53
N VAL A 86 -0.54 -10.85 -5.30
CA VAL A 86 -1.74 -11.17 -6.09
C VAL A 86 -1.86 -10.17 -7.22
N PRO A 87 -1.88 -10.63 -8.49
CA PRO A 87 -2.08 -9.75 -9.62
C PRO A 87 -3.38 -8.94 -9.51
N SER A 88 -3.29 -7.63 -9.69
CA SER A 88 -4.43 -6.72 -9.60
C SER A 88 -4.24 -5.52 -10.54
N THR A 89 -5.20 -5.32 -11.43
CA THR A 89 -5.21 -4.16 -12.32
C THR A 89 -5.29 -2.86 -11.54
N GLY A 90 -6.13 -2.82 -10.49
CA GLY A 90 -6.29 -1.64 -9.63
C GLY A 90 -5.01 -1.25 -8.92
N VAL A 91 -4.30 -2.22 -8.33
CA VAL A 91 -3.02 -1.99 -7.67
C VAL A 91 -1.98 -1.45 -8.66
N GLY A 92 -1.88 -2.03 -9.85
CA GLY A 92 -0.97 -1.54 -10.90
C GLY A 92 -1.29 -0.10 -11.33
N TYR A 93 -2.57 0.23 -11.46
CA TYR A 93 -3.03 1.59 -11.76
C TYR A 93 -2.63 2.58 -10.66
N GLU A 94 -2.85 2.23 -9.40
CA GLU A 94 -2.49 3.07 -8.25
C GLU A 94 -0.98 3.30 -8.15
N ILE A 95 -0.17 2.27 -8.39
CA ILE A 95 1.30 2.39 -8.46
C ILE A 95 1.69 3.40 -9.55
N CYS A 96 1.19 3.23 -10.77
CA CYS A 96 1.48 4.14 -11.87
C CYS A 96 1.10 5.59 -11.54
N ARG A 97 -0.09 5.77 -10.97
CA ARG A 97 -0.56 7.10 -10.57
C ARG A 97 0.31 7.73 -9.48
N ALA A 98 0.73 6.94 -8.49
CA ALA A 98 1.64 7.42 -7.44
C ALA A 98 2.98 7.89 -8.04
N LEU A 99 3.53 7.13 -8.97
CA LEU A 99 4.77 7.50 -9.65
C LEU A 99 4.64 8.80 -10.48
N ASP A 100 3.52 8.99 -11.17
CA ASP A 100 3.21 10.22 -11.89
C ASP A 100 3.14 11.43 -10.95
N LEU A 101 2.60 11.24 -9.75
CA LEU A 101 2.52 12.26 -8.71
C LEU A 101 3.85 12.43 -7.94
N LYS A 102 4.88 11.66 -8.29
CA LYS A 102 6.19 11.62 -7.60
C LYS A 102 6.08 11.25 -6.11
N ILE A 103 5.11 10.41 -5.78
CA ILE A 103 4.92 9.84 -4.45
C ILE A 103 5.87 8.66 -4.30
N SER A 104 6.56 8.55 -3.16
CA SER A 104 7.43 7.41 -2.84
C SER A 104 6.62 6.12 -2.80
N VAL A 105 7.12 5.05 -3.44
CA VAL A 105 6.43 3.77 -3.56
C VAL A 105 7.29 2.64 -3.00
N LEU A 106 6.70 1.79 -2.17
CA LEU A 106 7.25 0.51 -1.75
C LEU A 106 6.34 -0.60 -2.25
N CYS A 107 6.86 -1.46 -3.13
CA CYS A 107 6.20 -2.69 -3.56
C CYS A 107 6.74 -3.87 -2.76
N LEU A 108 5.85 -4.66 -2.19
CA LEU A 108 6.15 -5.83 -1.38
C LEU A 108 5.54 -7.08 -2.01
N HIS A 109 6.28 -8.17 -2.04
CA HIS A 109 5.75 -9.44 -2.52
C HIS A 109 6.44 -10.63 -1.83
N ARG A 110 5.77 -11.79 -1.87
CA ARG A 110 6.31 -13.07 -1.40
C ARG A 110 7.31 -13.64 -2.41
N PRO A 111 8.23 -14.53 -1.97
CA PRO A 111 9.29 -15.08 -2.84
C PRO A 111 8.76 -15.79 -4.09
N ASP A 112 7.64 -16.53 -3.94
CA ASP A 112 7.07 -17.36 -5.02
C ASP A 112 6.07 -16.60 -5.91
N ALA A 113 5.91 -15.30 -5.70
CA ALA A 113 4.97 -14.50 -6.46
C ALA A 113 5.43 -14.28 -7.90
N ILE A 114 4.48 -14.38 -8.83
CA ILE A 114 4.68 -13.97 -10.23
C ILE A 114 4.24 -12.51 -10.35
N VAL A 115 5.21 -11.62 -10.21
CA VAL A 115 4.97 -10.18 -10.25
C VAL A 115 5.11 -9.66 -11.68
N SER A 116 4.27 -8.72 -12.06
CA SER A 116 4.28 -8.09 -13.39
C SER A 116 5.65 -7.48 -13.71
N ALA A 117 6.12 -7.67 -14.94
CA ALA A 117 7.31 -7.01 -15.45
C ALA A 117 7.23 -5.47 -15.40
N MET A 118 6.02 -4.91 -15.46
CA MET A 118 5.78 -3.46 -15.33
C MET A 118 6.11 -2.94 -13.92
N VAL A 119 6.06 -3.81 -12.91
CA VAL A 119 6.47 -3.51 -11.55
C VAL A 119 7.96 -3.79 -11.38
N LEU A 120 8.41 -5.02 -11.72
CA LEU A 120 9.79 -5.44 -11.49
C LEU A 120 10.81 -4.66 -12.33
N GLY A 121 10.45 -4.27 -13.53
CA GLY A 121 11.33 -3.53 -14.47
C GLY A 121 11.21 -2.01 -14.36
N ASN A 122 10.48 -1.51 -13.38
CA ASN A 122 10.22 -0.07 -13.25
C ASN A 122 11.50 0.68 -12.81
N PRO A 123 11.96 1.69 -13.58
CA PRO A 123 13.24 2.36 -13.33
C PRO A 123 13.14 3.59 -12.42
N TYR A 124 11.97 3.95 -11.92
CA TYR A 124 11.80 5.16 -11.10
C TYR A 124 12.62 5.09 -9.81
N PRO A 125 13.44 6.12 -9.50
CA PRO A 125 14.36 6.07 -8.37
C PRO A 125 13.67 6.13 -6.99
N PHE A 126 12.43 6.60 -6.93
CA PHE A 126 11.63 6.66 -5.70
C PHE A 126 10.67 5.47 -5.54
N MET A 127 10.84 4.43 -6.35
CA MET A 127 10.15 3.15 -6.21
C MET A 127 11.13 2.10 -5.71
N LYS A 128 10.75 1.41 -4.64
CA LYS A 128 11.50 0.29 -4.07
C LYS A 128 10.67 -0.98 -4.18
N ILE A 129 11.33 -2.09 -4.45
CA ILE A 129 10.71 -3.42 -4.50
C ILE A 129 11.45 -4.31 -3.52
N ARG A 130 10.70 -5.00 -2.64
CA ARG A 130 11.25 -5.88 -1.62
C ARG A 130 10.47 -7.19 -1.56
N THR A 131 11.21 -8.27 -1.33
CA THR A 131 10.65 -9.60 -1.09
C THR A 131 10.65 -9.87 0.40
N TYR A 132 9.51 -10.22 0.97
CA TYR A 132 9.39 -10.61 2.38
C TYR A 132 9.02 -12.10 2.47
N SER A 133 9.57 -12.80 3.48
CA SER A 133 9.31 -14.23 3.70
C SER A 133 8.41 -14.51 4.92
N ASP A 134 8.34 -13.57 5.85
CA ASP A 134 7.58 -13.67 7.10
C ASP A 134 7.16 -12.28 7.61
N GLU A 135 6.38 -12.24 8.70
CA GLU A 135 5.91 -10.99 9.28
C GLU A 135 7.06 -10.14 9.84
N ASP A 136 8.11 -10.76 10.37
CA ASP A 136 9.25 -10.01 10.93
C ASP A 136 9.99 -9.27 9.82
N SER A 137 10.28 -9.92 8.70
CA SER A 137 10.92 -9.29 7.54
C SER A 137 10.04 -8.21 6.92
N LEU A 138 8.73 -8.46 6.84
CA LEU A 138 7.75 -7.48 6.36
C LEU A 138 7.74 -6.22 7.24
N LYS A 139 7.70 -6.41 8.55
CA LYS A 139 7.74 -5.30 9.51
C LYS A 139 9.01 -4.46 9.39
N GLU A 140 10.17 -5.10 9.30
CA GLU A 140 11.46 -4.42 9.12
C GLU A 140 11.47 -3.55 7.87
N MET A 141 10.99 -4.07 6.74
CA MET A 141 10.93 -3.35 5.47
C MET A 141 10.00 -2.13 5.52
N ILE A 142 8.84 -2.26 6.18
CA ILE A 142 7.90 -1.16 6.37
C ILE A 142 8.52 -0.07 7.24
N VAL A 143 9.13 -0.45 8.37
CA VAL A 143 9.76 0.50 9.30
C VAL A 143 10.92 1.23 8.63
N GLU A 144 11.77 0.53 7.91
CA GLU A 144 12.86 1.13 7.13
C GLU A 144 12.34 2.15 6.11
N PHE A 145 11.32 1.79 5.37
CA PHE A 145 10.71 2.67 4.38
C PHE A 145 10.13 3.94 5.00
N VAL A 146 9.38 3.80 6.10
CA VAL A 146 8.79 4.95 6.82
C VAL A 146 9.87 5.88 7.38
N ARG A 147 10.97 5.33 7.89
CA ARG A 147 12.09 6.14 8.41
C ARG A 147 12.78 6.96 7.33
N ALA A 148 12.72 6.53 6.09
CA ALA A 148 13.33 7.22 4.94
C ALA A 148 12.44 8.31 4.33
N LEU A 149 11.17 8.42 4.75
CA LEU A 149 10.26 9.48 4.32
C LEU A 149 10.60 10.82 4.98
#